data_f6442002f211465f36418e7cd48251aa
#
_entry.id   f6442002f211465f36418e7cd48251aa
#
_cell.length_a   1.000
_cell.length_b   1.000
_cell.length_c   1.000
_cell.angle_alpha   90.00
_cell.angle_beta   90.00
_cell.angle_gamma   90.00
#
_symmetry.space_group_name_H-M   'P 1'
#
loop_
_entity.id
_entity.type
_entity.pdbx_description
1 polymer ?
#
loop_
_entity_poly.entity_id
_entity_poly.type
_entity_poly.pdbx_seq_one_letter_code
_entity_poly.pdbx_strand_id
1 'polypeptide(L)'
;MLACSMSLLLSFFVNANSQINELKVGVLVQSPEIPSAVPDYLKPNEGEGLAGALQAAKDSNRTGKFLGLGINLNMAQLDDQQALISQAKEWMADGVQILLVDADTQALLALRKALPEELILINTGNREDSLRTETCLANTLHTAASFSMQTDALAQWLRSRRLSEVMLVKGDSESDKKYAEAVKASLKKFGHKLVAEKSWSFDTDLRRVAGKELQAFTQGPEYDLVWVADTRNLFGQLLPYNTFLPRPVVGTHGLEAGEWSQVIEAWGAVQMQNRFFKDNQRPMTARDYNAWIAIRALSEAMTKTRSTQGAELLAAMLHPGFYIAGYKGRKLSFRPWSGQLRQPVPLFNQQALVATAPFEGFLHPRNEMDTLGADRRESRCTLASQE
;
A
#
# COMPACT_ATOMS: atom_id res chain seq x y z
N MET A 1 -63.65 1.94 55.14
CA MET A 1 -62.86 0.84 54.55
C MET A 1 -62.49 1.24 53.13
N LEU A 2 -61.31 1.82 52.98
CA LEU A 2 -60.75 2.17 51.67
C LEU A 2 -59.72 1.04 51.34
N ALA A 3 -59.95 0.32 50.24
CA ALA A 3 -58.99 -0.67 49.72
C ALA A 3 -58.07 0.03 48.74
N CYS A 4 -56.79 0.07 49.07
CA CYS A 4 -55.72 0.60 48.21
C CYS A 4 -55.20 -0.54 47.33
N SER A 5 -55.50 -0.51 46.03
CA SER A 5 -54.98 -1.48 45.07
C SER A 5 -53.61 -1.00 44.57
N MET A 6 -52.57 -1.74 44.94
CA MET A 6 -51.18 -1.53 44.54
C MET A 6 -50.92 -2.26 43.22
N SER A 7 -50.86 -1.51 42.12
CA SER A 7 -50.50 -2.05 40.78
C SER A 7 -49.00 -2.24 40.69
N LEU A 8 -48.53 -3.50 40.59
CA LEU A 8 -47.16 -3.88 40.27
C LEU A 8 -46.88 -3.62 38.80
N LEU A 9 -46.07 -2.62 38.49
CA LEU A 9 -45.45 -2.43 37.18
C LEU A 9 -44.25 -3.39 37.06
N LEU A 10 -44.43 -4.51 36.35
CA LEU A 10 -43.32 -5.37 35.91
C LEU A 10 -42.59 -4.67 34.76
N SER A 11 -41.41 -4.13 35.05
CA SER A 11 -40.48 -3.64 34.03
C SER A 11 -39.83 -4.84 33.37
N PHE A 12 -40.25 -5.17 32.16
CA PHE A 12 -39.51 -6.11 31.29
C PHE A 12 -38.24 -5.43 30.81
N PHE A 13 -37.12 -5.74 31.46
CA PHE A 13 -35.81 -5.46 30.88
C PHE A 13 -35.63 -6.43 29.69
N VAL A 14 -35.92 -5.96 28.49
CA VAL A 14 -35.51 -6.63 27.24
C VAL A 14 -33.98 -6.51 27.19
N ASN A 15 -33.31 -7.58 27.60
CA ASN A 15 -31.88 -7.75 27.29
C ASN A 15 -31.78 -7.95 25.78
N ALA A 16 -31.70 -6.85 25.02
CA ALA A 16 -31.31 -6.88 23.62
C ALA A 16 -29.82 -7.23 23.56
N ASN A 17 -29.54 -8.54 23.65
CA ASN A 17 -28.24 -9.07 23.22
C ASN A 17 -28.17 -8.83 21.73
N SER A 18 -27.72 -7.64 21.30
CA SER A 18 -27.52 -7.33 19.89
C SER A 18 -26.41 -8.26 19.38
N GLN A 19 -26.82 -9.31 18.66
CA GLN A 19 -25.89 -10.22 18.01
C GLN A 19 -25.03 -9.39 17.07
N ILE A 20 -23.72 -9.35 17.34
CA ILE A 20 -22.77 -8.64 16.48
C ILE A 20 -22.64 -9.44 15.19
N ASN A 21 -22.93 -8.81 14.07
CA ASN A 21 -22.73 -9.38 12.75
C ASN A 21 -21.26 -9.19 12.36
N GLU A 22 -20.48 -10.27 12.35
CA GLU A 22 -19.03 -10.24 12.14
C GLU A 22 -18.67 -10.56 10.69
N LEU A 23 -17.84 -9.71 10.07
CA LEU A 23 -17.13 -10.00 8.84
C LEU A 23 -15.84 -10.75 9.16
N LYS A 24 -15.70 -11.98 8.65
CA LYS A 24 -14.46 -12.74 8.72
C LYS A 24 -13.55 -12.36 7.56
N VAL A 25 -12.33 -11.91 7.88
CA VAL A 25 -11.32 -11.46 6.91
C VAL A 25 -10.03 -12.24 7.13
N GLY A 26 -9.48 -12.82 6.07
CA GLY A 26 -8.16 -13.44 6.12
C GLY A 26 -7.08 -12.40 5.76
N VAL A 27 -5.92 -12.47 6.43
CA VAL A 27 -4.75 -11.66 6.14
C VAL A 27 -3.57 -12.59 5.91
N LEU A 28 -3.13 -12.70 4.66
CA LEU A 28 -2.02 -13.54 4.22
C LEU A 28 -0.83 -12.67 3.87
N VAL A 29 0.31 -12.95 4.47
CA VAL A 29 1.59 -12.31 4.16
C VAL A 29 2.56 -13.39 3.72
N GLN A 30 3.14 -13.24 2.53
CA GLN A 30 4.27 -14.05 2.08
C GLN A 30 5.54 -13.53 2.74
N SER A 31 6.29 -14.43 3.38
CA SER A 31 7.59 -14.08 3.95
C SER A 31 8.55 -13.63 2.84
N PRO A 32 9.16 -12.45 2.95
CA PRO A 32 10.08 -11.98 1.93
C PRO A 32 11.38 -12.79 1.93
N GLU A 33 11.89 -13.10 0.75
CA GLU A 33 13.26 -13.57 0.63
C GLU A 33 14.24 -12.42 0.91
N ILE A 34 14.98 -12.53 2.00
CA ILE A 34 15.92 -11.50 2.42
C ILE A 34 17.33 -11.95 2.05
N PRO A 35 18.01 -11.25 1.12
CA PRO A 35 19.40 -11.55 0.82
C PRO A 35 20.30 -11.41 2.05
N SER A 36 21.28 -12.30 2.19
CA SER A 36 22.19 -12.31 3.34
C SER A 36 23.05 -11.03 3.48
N ALA A 37 23.19 -10.29 2.37
CA ALA A 37 23.91 -9.02 2.34
C ALA A 37 23.13 -7.86 2.96
N VAL A 38 21.81 -7.98 3.16
CA VAL A 38 20.97 -6.93 3.76
C VAL A 38 21.29 -6.79 5.24
N PRO A 39 21.71 -5.60 5.72
CA PRO A 39 21.92 -5.34 7.14
C PRO A 39 20.65 -5.55 7.97
N ASP A 40 20.78 -6.00 9.22
CA ASP A 40 19.63 -6.31 10.09
C ASP A 40 18.67 -5.14 10.27
N TYR A 41 19.18 -3.90 10.35
CA TYR A 41 18.36 -2.70 10.51
C TYR A 41 17.53 -2.33 9.26
N LEU A 42 17.81 -2.94 8.11
CA LEU A 42 17.05 -2.77 6.86
C LEU A 42 16.13 -3.96 6.56
N LYS A 43 16.22 -5.02 7.36
CA LYS A 43 15.29 -6.15 7.21
C LYS A 43 13.88 -5.73 7.58
N PRO A 44 12.84 -6.27 6.91
CA PRO A 44 11.45 -6.08 7.31
C PRO A 44 11.25 -6.46 8.77
N ASN A 45 10.42 -5.71 9.48
CA ASN A 45 10.06 -6.06 10.84
C ASN A 45 9.14 -7.29 10.86
N GLU A 46 9.22 -8.06 11.95
CA GLU A 46 8.30 -9.19 12.16
C GLU A 46 6.85 -8.70 12.18
N GLY A 47 5.97 -9.44 11.50
CA GLY A 47 4.53 -9.16 11.46
C GLY A 47 4.14 -7.86 10.73
N GLU A 48 5.00 -7.31 9.84
CA GLU A 48 4.59 -6.19 8.99
C GLU A 48 3.34 -6.56 8.16
N GLY A 49 2.42 -5.61 8.04
CA GLY A 49 1.12 -5.83 7.42
C GLY A 49 0.10 -6.45 8.37
N LEU A 50 0.45 -7.53 9.07
CA LEU A 50 -0.44 -8.15 10.08
C LEU A 50 -0.77 -7.19 11.21
N ALA A 51 0.24 -6.49 11.74
CA ALA A 51 0.09 -5.49 12.79
C ALA A 51 -0.82 -4.32 12.35
N GLY A 52 -0.68 -3.88 11.11
CA GLY A 52 -1.54 -2.83 10.55
C GLY A 52 -3.01 -3.24 10.45
N ALA A 53 -3.27 -4.46 9.96
CA ALA A 53 -4.63 -5.02 9.89
C ALA A 53 -5.26 -5.15 11.29
N LEU A 54 -4.50 -5.68 12.24
CA LEU A 54 -4.97 -5.86 13.62
C LEU A 54 -5.31 -4.52 14.29
N GLN A 55 -4.45 -3.50 14.11
CA GLN A 55 -4.72 -2.16 14.63
C GLN A 55 -6.01 -1.58 14.04
N ALA A 56 -6.22 -1.73 12.73
CA ALA A 56 -7.42 -1.23 12.08
C ALA A 56 -8.70 -1.95 12.54
N ALA A 57 -8.66 -3.27 12.68
CA ALA A 57 -9.78 -4.04 13.21
C ALA A 57 -10.13 -3.63 14.65
N LYS A 58 -9.11 -3.48 15.50
CA LYS A 58 -9.26 -3.01 16.89
C LYS A 58 -9.93 -1.63 16.96
N ASP A 59 -9.48 -0.69 16.13
CA ASP A 59 -10.04 0.66 16.07
C ASP A 59 -11.47 0.66 15.51
N SER A 60 -11.73 -0.14 14.46
CA SER A 60 -13.04 -0.25 13.81
C SER A 60 -14.07 -0.93 14.70
N ASN A 61 -13.70 -1.97 15.41
CA ASN A 61 -14.60 -2.71 16.30
C ASN A 61 -15.05 -1.88 17.52
N ARG A 62 -14.26 -0.89 17.96
CA ARG A 62 -14.69 0.03 19.03
C ARG A 62 -15.93 0.82 18.65
N THR A 63 -16.04 1.24 17.40
CA THR A 63 -17.19 1.96 16.86
C THR A 63 -18.26 1.02 16.32
N GLY A 64 -17.83 -0.08 15.67
CA GLY A 64 -18.70 -1.06 15.03
C GLY A 64 -19.69 -1.73 15.99
N LYS A 65 -19.27 -1.99 17.24
CA LYS A 65 -20.16 -2.59 18.25
C LYS A 65 -21.44 -1.80 18.52
N PHE A 66 -21.41 -0.46 18.39
CA PHE A 66 -22.60 0.37 18.52
C PHE A 66 -23.57 0.23 17.33
N LEU A 67 -23.06 -0.32 16.23
CA LEU A 67 -23.82 -0.58 15.00
C LEU A 67 -24.19 -2.05 14.87
N GLY A 68 -23.81 -2.90 15.82
CA GLY A 68 -23.95 -4.36 15.74
C GLY A 68 -23.03 -4.99 14.68
N LEU A 69 -21.90 -4.34 14.33
CA LEU A 69 -20.94 -4.78 13.32
C LEU A 69 -19.57 -5.03 13.92
N GLY A 70 -18.88 -6.08 13.45
CA GLY A 70 -17.53 -6.44 13.87
C GLY A 70 -16.69 -6.97 12.71
N ILE A 71 -15.37 -6.90 12.85
CA ILE A 71 -14.39 -7.52 11.95
C ILE A 71 -13.58 -8.50 12.76
N ASN A 72 -13.54 -9.76 12.32
CA ASN A 72 -12.75 -10.84 12.87
C ASN A 72 -11.64 -11.22 11.88
N LEU A 73 -10.39 -11.27 12.35
CA LEU A 73 -9.23 -11.51 11.51
C LEU A 73 -8.65 -12.90 11.72
N ASN A 74 -8.48 -13.64 10.63
CA ASN A 74 -7.59 -14.79 10.54
C ASN A 74 -6.28 -14.31 9.91
N MET A 75 -5.13 -14.56 10.52
CA MET A 75 -3.85 -13.99 10.09
C MET A 75 -2.78 -15.08 9.99
N ALA A 76 -2.01 -15.09 8.90
CA ALA A 76 -0.86 -15.96 8.73
C ALA A 76 0.24 -15.27 7.91
N GLN A 77 1.50 -15.57 8.28
CA GLN A 77 2.67 -15.31 7.48
C GLN A 77 3.27 -16.65 7.07
N LEU A 78 3.46 -16.87 5.77
CA LEU A 78 3.80 -18.15 5.17
C LEU A 78 4.89 -17.97 4.12
N ASP A 79 5.72 -18.99 3.93
CA ASP A 79 6.93 -18.85 3.12
C ASP A 79 6.69 -19.12 1.63
N ASP A 80 5.74 -20.00 1.30
CA ASP A 80 5.55 -20.41 -0.08
C ASP A 80 4.11 -20.27 -0.59
N GLN A 81 3.97 -20.23 -1.90
CA GLN A 81 2.72 -20.06 -2.62
C GLN A 81 1.69 -21.16 -2.30
N GLN A 82 2.10 -22.43 -2.14
CA GLN A 82 1.20 -23.53 -1.90
C GLN A 82 0.61 -23.45 -0.48
N ALA A 83 1.41 -23.03 0.49
CA ALA A 83 0.95 -22.80 1.86
C ALA A 83 -0.10 -21.67 1.90
N LEU A 84 0.12 -20.57 1.16
CA LEU A 84 -0.85 -19.48 1.03
C LEU A 84 -2.19 -19.98 0.47
N ILE A 85 -2.17 -20.77 -0.60
CA ILE A 85 -3.38 -21.34 -1.22
C ILE A 85 -4.11 -22.27 -0.27
N SER A 86 -3.38 -23.13 0.43
CA SER A 86 -3.97 -24.10 1.36
C SER A 86 -4.65 -23.40 2.52
N GLN A 87 -4.00 -22.38 3.08
CA GLN A 87 -4.55 -21.58 4.19
C GLN A 87 -5.78 -20.77 3.76
N ALA A 88 -5.74 -20.19 2.55
CA ALA A 88 -6.88 -19.48 2.01
C ALA A 88 -8.11 -20.39 1.87
N LYS A 89 -7.94 -21.61 1.36
CA LYS A 89 -9.03 -22.60 1.22
C LYS A 89 -9.61 -23.02 2.56
N GLU A 90 -8.77 -23.26 3.57
CA GLU A 90 -9.20 -23.55 4.94
C GLU A 90 -10.08 -22.42 5.49
N TRP A 91 -9.63 -21.19 5.42
CA TRP A 91 -10.38 -20.04 5.91
C TRP A 91 -11.69 -19.78 5.15
N MET A 92 -11.71 -20.06 3.84
CA MET A 92 -12.95 -20.00 3.07
C MET A 92 -13.99 -21.02 3.56
N ALA A 93 -13.57 -22.24 3.91
CA ALA A 93 -14.46 -23.25 4.51
C ALA A 93 -15.05 -22.76 5.84
N ASP A 94 -14.31 -21.91 6.56
CA ASP A 94 -14.75 -21.24 7.79
C ASP A 94 -15.56 -19.94 7.56
N GLY A 95 -15.85 -19.61 6.30
CA GLY A 95 -16.71 -18.49 5.91
C GLY A 95 -15.99 -17.17 5.68
N VAL A 96 -14.67 -17.17 5.45
CA VAL A 96 -13.93 -15.98 4.99
C VAL A 96 -14.32 -15.68 3.54
N GLN A 97 -14.74 -14.44 3.28
CA GLN A 97 -15.15 -13.94 1.96
C GLN A 97 -14.17 -12.93 1.38
N ILE A 98 -13.24 -12.42 2.18
CA ILE A 98 -12.29 -11.38 1.81
C ILE A 98 -10.91 -11.77 2.32
N LEU A 99 -9.90 -11.69 1.44
CA LEU A 99 -8.50 -11.89 1.78
C LEU A 99 -7.69 -10.62 1.51
N LEU A 100 -7.00 -10.13 2.53
CA LEU A 100 -5.89 -9.20 2.35
C LEU A 100 -4.64 -10.04 2.03
N VAL A 101 -3.93 -9.68 0.98
CA VAL A 101 -2.76 -10.45 0.52
C VAL A 101 -1.57 -9.52 0.27
N ASP A 102 -0.47 -9.76 0.96
CA ASP A 102 0.84 -9.20 0.69
C ASP A 102 1.75 -10.33 0.17
N ALA A 103 1.86 -10.45 -1.15
CA ALA A 103 2.62 -11.51 -1.80
C ALA A 103 3.17 -11.04 -3.14
N ASP A 104 4.11 -11.81 -3.70
CA ASP A 104 4.62 -11.57 -5.04
C ASP A 104 3.55 -11.79 -6.12
N THR A 105 3.87 -11.43 -7.35
CA THR A 105 2.92 -11.54 -8.47
C THR A 105 2.55 -12.97 -8.79
N GLN A 106 3.49 -13.91 -8.68
CA GLN A 106 3.22 -15.32 -8.98
C GLN A 106 2.26 -15.92 -7.96
N ALA A 107 2.46 -15.64 -6.68
CA ALA A 107 1.58 -16.08 -5.61
C ALA A 107 0.17 -15.46 -5.73
N LEU A 108 0.07 -14.16 -6.05
CA LEU A 108 -1.22 -13.50 -6.28
C LEU A 108 -2.00 -14.11 -7.46
N LEU A 109 -1.32 -14.38 -8.58
CA LEU A 109 -1.91 -15.03 -9.76
C LEU A 109 -2.37 -16.45 -9.44
N ALA A 110 -1.55 -17.20 -8.71
CA ALA A 110 -1.87 -18.56 -8.31
C ALA A 110 -3.02 -18.62 -7.31
N LEU A 111 -3.07 -17.71 -6.32
CA LEU A 111 -4.20 -17.55 -5.42
C LEU A 111 -5.48 -17.27 -6.21
N ARG A 112 -5.46 -16.26 -7.12
CA ARG A 112 -6.66 -15.94 -7.91
C ARG A 112 -7.15 -17.12 -8.75
N LYS A 113 -6.23 -17.88 -9.35
CA LYS A 113 -6.55 -19.08 -10.14
C LYS A 113 -7.10 -20.24 -9.30
N ALA A 114 -6.62 -20.39 -8.07
CA ALA A 114 -6.96 -21.51 -7.20
C ALA A 114 -8.23 -21.31 -6.36
N LEU A 115 -8.72 -20.06 -6.27
CA LEU A 115 -9.84 -19.64 -5.42
C LEU A 115 -11.02 -19.17 -6.29
N PRO A 116 -12.28 -19.33 -5.82
CA PRO A 116 -13.46 -18.84 -6.51
C PRO A 116 -13.42 -17.34 -6.80
N GLU A 117 -14.03 -16.91 -7.90
CA GLU A 117 -14.06 -15.48 -8.27
C GLU A 117 -14.82 -14.61 -7.27
N GLU A 118 -15.80 -15.16 -6.59
CA GLU A 118 -16.62 -14.47 -5.59
C GLU A 118 -15.80 -14.05 -4.37
N LEU A 119 -14.68 -14.72 -4.11
CA LEU A 119 -13.74 -14.31 -3.07
C LEU A 119 -13.05 -13.01 -3.45
N ILE A 120 -13.14 -12.01 -2.61
CA ILE A 120 -12.51 -10.72 -2.84
C ILE A 120 -11.07 -10.75 -2.36
N LEU A 121 -10.16 -10.30 -3.21
CA LEU A 121 -8.76 -10.08 -2.84
C LEU A 121 -8.50 -8.59 -2.65
N ILE A 122 -7.71 -8.23 -1.64
CA ILE A 122 -7.18 -6.89 -1.46
C ILE A 122 -5.66 -7.02 -1.39
N ASN A 123 -5.00 -6.65 -2.47
CA ASN A 123 -3.54 -6.61 -2.55
C ASN A 123 -3.00 -5.45 -1.71
N THR A 124 -2.24 -5.75 -0.68
CA THR A 124 -1.69 -4.79 0.27
C THR A 124 -0.19 -4.57 0.15
N GLY A 125 0.53 -5.39 -0.65
CA GLY A 125 1.98 -5.31 -0.76
C GLY A 125 2.53 -5.17 -2.17
N ASN A 126 1.96 -5.88 -3.13
CA ASN A 126 2.48 -5.94 -4.50
C ASN A 126 2.25 -4.62 -5.27
N ARG A 127 3.34 -4.08 -5.83
CA ARG A 127 3.39 -2.77 -6.49
C ARG A 127 3.49 -2.84 -8.02
N GLU A 128 3.48 -4.04 -8.60
CA GLU A 128 3.65 -4.19 -10.04
C GLU A 128 2.50 -3.56 -10.83
N ASP A 129 2.85 -2.74 -11.81
CA ASP A 129 1.89 -2.01 -12.64
C ASP A 129 1.05 -2.95 -13.50
N SER A 130 1.59 -4.09 -13.92
CA SER A 130 0.89 -5.10 -14.72
C SER A 130 -0.43 -5.54 -14.10
N LEU A 131 -0.50 -5.66 -12.76
CA LEU A 131 -1.73 -6.03 -12.03
C LEU A 131 -2.84 -4.96 -12.11
N ARG A 132 -2.51 -3.75 -12.57
CA ARG A 132 -3.44 -2.61 -12.71
C ARG A 132 -3.69 -2.22 -14.17
N THR A 133 -2.96 -2.85 -15.11
CA THR A 133 -2.99 -2.47 -16.54
C THR A 133 -3.33 -3.62 -17.45
N GLU A 134 -2.65 -4.75 -17.34
CA GLU A 134 -2.71 -5.87 -18.32
C GLU A 134 -3.18 -7.17 -17.69
N THR A 135 -2.65 -7.49 -16.50
CA THR A 135 -2.92 -8.72 -15.77
C THR A 135 -3.94 -8.47 -14.68
N CYS A 136 -5.15 -8.11 -15.09
CA CYS A 136 -6.21 -7.74 -14.18
C CYS A 136 -6.77 -8.97 -13.44
N LEU A 137 -6.75 -8.92 -12.13
CA LEU A 137 -7.32 -9.98 -11.30
C LEU A 137 -8.78 -9.67 -10.98
N ALA A 138 -9.68 -10.64 -11.24
CA ALA A 138 -11.10 -10.50 -10.93
C ALA A 138 -11.32 -10.22 -9.43
N ASN A 139 -12.26 -9.34 -9.12
CA ASN A 139 -12.66 -8.96 -7.76
C ASN A 139 -11.47 -8.62 -6.83
N THR A 140 -10.47 -7.92 -7.40
CA THR A 140 -9.26 -7.55 -6.67
C THR A 140 -9.11 -6.04 -6.54
N LEU A 141 -8.94 -5.57 -5.31
CA LEU A 141 -8.59 -4.19 -4.98
C LEU A 141 -7.10 -4.09 -4.64
N HIS A 142 -6.53 -2.89 -4.74
CA HIS A 142 -5.13 -2.64 -4.45
C HIS A 142 -4.99 -1.42 -3.53
N THR A 143 -4.47 -1.60 -2.33
CA THR A 143 -4.17 -0.50 -1.39
C THR A 143 -2.72 -0.06 -1.47
N ALA A 144 -1.80 -0.96 -1.84
CA ALA A 144 -0.43 -0.57 -2.16
C ALA A 144 -0.39 0.31 -3.41
N ALA A 145 0.32 1.43 -3.36
CA ALA A 145 0.59 2.24 -4.53
C ALA A 145 1.46 1.45 -5.53
N SER A 146 1.13 1.55 -6.82
CA SER A 146 1.96 0.91 -7.85
C SER A 146 3.30 1.60 -8.02
N PHE A 147 4.25 0.94 -8.66
CA PHE A 147 5.53 1.55 -8.99
C PHE A 147 5.35 2.84 -9.80
N SER A 148 4.46 2.86 -10.78
CA SER A 148 4.18 4.07 -11.55
C SER A 148 3.56 5.17 -10.70
N MET A 149 2.76 4.89 -9.67
CA MET A 149 2.27 5.92 -8.76
C MET A 149 3.41 6.58 -7.98
N GLN A 150 4.38 5.80 -7.52
CA GLN A 150 5.53 6.31 -6.78
C GLN A 150 6.47 7.11 -7.68
N THR A 151 6.77 6.58 -8.87
CA THR A 151 7.68 7.23 -9.81
C THR A 151 7.06 8.48 -10.44
N ASP A 152 5.75 8.50 -10.71
CA ASP A 152 5.02 9.69 -11.16
C ASP A 152 5.07 10.81 -10.11
N ALA A 153 4.91 10.46 -8.83
CA ALA A 153 4.99 11.41 -7.73
C ALA A 153 6.37 12.10 -7.66
N LEU A 154 7.44 11.31 -7.77
CA LEU A 154 8.82 11.83 -7.83
C LEU A 154 9.04 12.65 -9.11
N ALA A 155 8.60 12.18 -10.27
CA ALA A 155 8.78 12.89 -11.54
C ALA A 155 8.06 14.25 -11.55
N GLN A 156 6.85 14.36 -10.99
CA GLN A 156 6.17 15.63 -10.81
C GLN A 156 6.97 16.58 -9.92
N TRP A 157 7.53 16.08 -8.81
CA TRP A 157 8.36 16.87 -7.91
C TRP A 157 9.63 17.38 -8.63
N LEU A 158 10.33 16.51 -9.35
CA LEU A 158 11.52 16.87 -10.13
C LEU A 158 11.19 17.98 -11.15
N ARG A 159 10.05 17.86 -11.83
CA ARG A 159 9.60 18.86 -12.78
C ARG A 159 9.37 20.22 -12.11
N SER A 160 8.76 20.23 -10.93
CA SER A 160 8.54 21.44 -10.14
C SER A 160 9.87 22.12 -9.71
N ARG A 161 10.95 21.33 -9.57
CA ARG A 161 12.30 21.79 -9.20
C ARG A 161 13.21 22.07 -10.40
N ARG A 162 12.72 21.85 -11.63
CA ARG A 162 13.48 22.03 -12.89
C ARG A 162 14.70 21.09 -12.97
N LEU A 163 14.63 19.93 -12.36
CA LEU A 163 15.62 18.86 -12.45
C LEU A 163 15.17 17.94 -13.60
N SER A 164 15.88 17.94 -14.72
CA SER A 164 15.41 17.32 -15.96
C SER A 164 16.30 16.19 -16.49
N GLU A 165 17.58 16.20 -16.17
CA GLU A 165 18.55 15.20 -16.66
C GLU A 165 18.83 14.15 -15.57
N VAL A 166 18.49 12.90 -15.85
CA VAL A 166 18.44 11.84 -14.86
C VAL A 166 19.45 10.73 -15.20
N MET A 167 20.29 10.38 -14.24
CA MET A 167 21.04 9.13 -14.26
C MET A 167 20.26 8.09 -13.47
N LEU A 168 19.89 6.97 -14.10
CA LEU A 168 19.24 5.82 -13.45
C LEU A 168 20.29 4.78 -13.05
N VAL A 169 20.28 4.42 -11.77
CA VAL A 169 21.06 3.32 -11.21
C VAL A 169 20.11 2.24 -10.73
N LYS A 170 20.24 1.03 -11.25
CA LYS A 170 19.35 -0.09 -10.90
C LYS A 170 20.11 -1.33 -10.46
N GLY A 171 19.50 -2.11 -9.59
CA GLY A 171 19.93 -3.48 -9.29
C GLY A 171 19.57 -4.45 -10.40
N ASP A 172 19.80 -5.72 -10.17
CA ASP A 172 19.63 -6.81 -11.14
C ASP A 172 18.38 -7.67 -10.89
N SER A 173 17.71 -7.49 -9.75
CA SER A 173 16.49 -8.23 -9.45
C SER A 173 15.34 -7.90 -10.40
N GLU A 174 14.40 -8.82 -10.56
CA GLU A 174 13.21 -8.57 -11.38
C GLU A 174 12.38 -7.39 -10.87
N SER A 175 12.29 -7.21 -9.55
CA SER A 175 11.60 -6.06 -8.95
C SER A 175 12.32 -4.74 -9.26
N ASP A 176 13.67 -4.72 -9.24
CA ASP A 176 14.45 -3.53 -9.60
C ASP A 176 14.25 -3.15 -11.06
N LYS A 177 14.22 -4.17 -11.96
CA LYS A 177 13.95 -3.97 -13.38
C LYS A 177 12.56 -3.39 -13.61
N LYS A 178 11.53 -3.95 -12.97
CA LYS A 178 10.14 -3.44 -13.06
C LYS A 178 9.99 -2.02 -12.51
N TYR A 179 10.63 -1.72 -11.39
CA TYR A 179 10.67 -0.35 -10.88
C TYR A 179 11.40 0.60 -11.85
N ALA A 180 12.53 0.18 -12.44
CA ALA A 180 13.26 0.97 -13.43
C ALA A 180 12.45 1.22 -14.71
N GLU A 181 11.63 0.25 -15.17
CA GLU A 181 10.68 0.48 -16.26
C GLU A 181 9.63 1.54 -15.91
N ALA A 182 9.07 1.50 -14.70
CA ALA A 182 8.15 2.52 -14.22
C ALA A 182 8.84 3.90 -14.17
N VAL A 183 10.10 3.98 -13.72
CA VAL A 183 10.90 5.21 -13.78
C VAL A 183 10.99 5.75 -15.20
N LYS A 184 11.40 4.92 -16.17
CA LYS A 184 11.51 5.34 -17.57
C LYS A 184 10.18 5.82 -18.16
N ALA A 185 9.08 5.15 -17.83
CA ALA A 185 7.74 5.57 -18.23
C ALA A 185 7.37 6.94 -17.63
N SER A 186 7.62 7.16 -16.34
CA SER A 186 7.36 8.44 -15.67
C SER A 186 8.25 9.57 -16.18
N LEU A 187 9.53 9.30 -16.44
CA LEU A 187 10.42 10.29 -17.06
C LEU A 187 9.88 10.76 -18.43
N LYS A 188 9.42 9.82 -19.25
CA LYS A 188 8.79 10.14 -20.54
C LYS A 188 7.48 10.93 -20.36
N LYS A 189 6.62 10.49 -19.43
CA LYS A 189 5.30 11.11 -19.14
C LYS A 189 5.44 12.57 -18.71
N PHE A 190 6.44 12.90 -17.90
CA PHE A 190 6.66 14.24 -17.36
C PHE A 190 7.77 15.04 -18.05
N GLY A 191 8.31 14.55 -19.18
CA GLY A 191 9.24 15.29 -20.03
C GLY A 191 10.64 15.44 -19.44
N HIS A 192 11.14 14.43 -18.73
CA HIS A 192 12.53 14.34 -18.29
C HIS A 192 13.39 13.57 -19.29
N LYS A 193 14.70 13.74 -19.23
CA LYS A 193 15.68 13.08 -20.07
C LYS A 193 16.49 12.08 -19.27
N LEU A 194 16.46 10.83 -19.67
CA LEU A 194 17.38 9.81 -19.18
C LEU A 194 18.72 9.98 -19.87
N VAL A 195 19.76 10.44 -19.16
CA VAL A 195 21.10 10.69 -19.74
C VAL A 195 22.03 9.51 -19.59
N ALA A 196 21.82 8.67 -18.57
CA ALA A 196 22.55 7.42 -18.37
C ALA A 196 21.70 6.40 -17.61
N GLU A 197 21.88 5.12 -17.95
CA GLU A 197 21.34 3.97 -17.22
C GLU A 197 22.48 3.04 -16.86
N LYS A 198 22.61 2.67 -15.59
CA LYS A 198 23.66 1.78 -15.09
C LYS A 198 23.06 0.68 -14.24
N SER A 199 23.55 -0.54 -14.45
CA SER A 199 23.16 -1.69 -13.65
C SER A 199 24.28 -2.02 -12.65
N TRP A 200 23.90 -2.18 -11.39
CA TRP A 200 24.81 -2.60 -10.35
C TRP A 200 24.61 -4.08 -10.09
N SER A 201 25.67 -4.87 -10.25
CA SER A 201 25.71 -6.27 -9.86
C SER A 201 26.63 -6.43 -8.65
N PHE A 202 26.16 -7.16 -7.65
CA PHE A 202 26.86 -7.29 -6.37
C PHE A 202 27.64 -8.58 -6.28
N ASP A 203 28.91 -8.45 -5.87
CA ASP A 203 29.75 -9.56 -5.45
C ASP A 203 30.62 -9.24 -4.24
N THR A 204 30.57 -7.99 -3.70
CA THR A 204 31.48 -7.51 -2.68
C THR A 204 30.82 -6.79 -1.51
N ASP A 205 31.49 -6.77 -0.36
CA ASP A 205 31.10 -6.00 0.83
C ASP A 205 31.23 -4.50 0.55
N LEU A 206 30.17 -3.90 0.04
CA LEU A 206 30.10 -2.47 -0.27
C LEU A 206 30.45 -1.54 0.88
N ARG A 207 30.25 -1.96 2.12
CA ARG A 207 30.54 -1.12 3.30
C ARG A 207 32.01 -0.72 3.37
N ARG A 208 32.92 -1.51 2.80
CA ARG A 208 34.34 -1.22 2.76
C ARG A 208 34.77 -0.32 1.59
N VAL A 209 34.07 -0.37 0.49
CA VAL A 209 34.52 0.22 -0.79
C VAL A 209 33.58 1.27 -1.34
N ALA A 210 32.38 1.43 -0.76
CA ALA A 210 31.31 2.29 -1.26
C ALA A 210 31.76 3.70 -1.63
N GLY A 211 32.58 4.35 -0.80
CA GLY A 211 33.02 5.72 -1.05
C GLY A 211 33.80 5.92 -2.35
N LYS A 212 34.54 4.91 -2.82
CA LYS A 212 35.33 4.97 -4.06
C LYS A 212 34.57 4.36 -5.24
N GLU A 213 33.99 3.19 -5.05
CA GLU A 213 33.33 2.45 -6.12
C GLU A 213 32.04 3.13 -6.59
N LEU A 214 31.21 3.64 -5.66
CA LEU A 214 29.99 4.35 -6.02
C LEU A 214 30.27 5.67 -6.73
N GLN A 215 31.32 6.40 -6.32
CA GLN A 215 31.75 7.61 -7.04
C GLN A 215 32.20 7.27 -8.47
N ALA A 216 33.08 6.31 -8.64
CA ALA A 216 33.51 5.87 -9.98
C ALA A 216 32.34 5.34 -10.81
N PHE A 217 31.46 4.56 -10.19
CA PHE A 217 30.28 4.01 -10.85
C PHE A 217 29.30 5.08 -11.31
N THR A 218 29.10 6.16 -10.54
CA THR A 218 28.21 7.27 -10.90
C THR A 218 28.87 8.33 -11.78
N GLN A 219 30.12 8.15 -12.19
CA GLN A 219 30.79 8.98 -13.18
C GLN A 219 30.14 8.79 -14.57
N GLY A 220 29.80 9.86 -15.27
CA GLY A 220 29.14 9.78 -16.58
C GLY A 220 28.90 11.15 -17.21
N PRO A 221 27.96 11.25 -18.17
CA PRO A 221 27.47 12.52 -18.65
C PRO A 221 26.99 13.42 -17.52
N GLU A 222 26.88 14.71 -17.72
CA GLU A 222 26.27 15.60 -16.74
C GLU A 222 24.82 15.19 -16.47
N TYR A 223 24.41 15.21 -15.19
CA TYR A 223 23.08 14.89 -14.73
C TYR A 223 22.67 15.81 -13.60
N ASP A 224 21.35 16.06 -13.47
CA ASP A 224 20.79 16.85 -12.38
C ASP A 224 20.59 16.03 -11.10
N LEU A 225 20.36 14.73 -11.24
CA LEU A 225 20.08 13.82 -10.13
C LEU A 225 20.42 12.37 -10.47
N VAL A 226 20.51 11.54 -9.43
CA VAL A 226 20.58 10.10 -9.54
C VAL A 226 19.25 9.49 -9.08
N TRP A 227 18.63 8.66 -9.93
CA TRP A 227 17.46 7.87 -9.57
C TRP A 227 17.86 6.44 -9.27
N VAL A 228 17.52 5.95 -8.07
CA VAL A 228 17.91 4.62 -7.58
C VAL A 228 16.73 3.67 -7.68
N ALA A 229 16.98 2.51 -8.24
CA ALA A 229 16.08 1.36 -8.31
C ALA A 229 16.73 0.15 -7.61
N ASP A 230 16.64 0.12 -6.28
CA ASP A 230 17.11 -0.94 -5.38
C ASP A 230 15.99 -1.32 -4.41
N THR A 231 15.08 -2.15 -4.87
CA THR A 231 13.90 -2.58 -4.11
C THR A 231 14.22 -3.58 -2.99
N ARG A 232 15.46 -4.10 -3.00
CA ARG A 232 15.95 -5.11 -2.05
C ARG A 232 16.92 -4.56 -1.01
N ASN A 233 17.17 -3.25 -0.98
CA ASN A 233 18.04 -2.57 -0.04
C ASN A 233 19.50 -3.12 -0.05
N LEU A 234 20.05 -3.40 -1.23
CA LEU A 234 21.39 -3.95 -1.35
C LEU A 234 22.48 -2.87 -1.39
N PHE A 235 22.22 -1.71 -2.01
CA PHE A 235 23.22 -0.68 -2.25
C PHE A 235 22.72 0.76 -2.14
N GLY A 236 21.44 0.97 -2.39
CA GLY A 236 20.86 2.29 -2.57
C GLY A 236 21.05 3.22 -1.37
N GLN A 237 21.10 2.68 -0.16
CA GLN A 237 21.33 3.45 1.08
C GLN A 237 22.68 4.17 1.11
N LEU A 238 23.66 3.71 0.33
CA LEU A 238 24.99 4.30 0.30
C LEU A 238 25.15 5.40 -0.75
N LEU A 239 24.24 5.47 -1.72
CA LEU A 239 24.33 6.41 -2.85
C LEU A 239 24.15 7.88 -2.46
N PRO A 240 23.24 8.29 -1.56
CA PRO A 240 22.95 9.71 -1.31
C PRO A 240 24.17 10.58 -0.98
N TYR A 241 25.26 9.96 -0.47
CA TYR A 241 26.48 10.66 -0.04
C TYR A 241 27.74 10.24 -0.82
N ASN A 242 27.58 9.36 -1.82
CA ASN A 242 28.72 8.78 -2.54
C ASN A 242 28.59 8.88 -4.07
N THR A 243 27.87 9.86 -4.57
CA THR A 243 27.78 10.14 -6.02
C THR A 243 28.98 10.93 -6.52
N PHE A 244 29.39 10.76 -7.79
CA PHE A 244 30.47 11.50 -8.41
C PHE A 244 30.20 13.00 -8.42
N LEU A 245 29.02 13.42 -8.87
CA LEU A 245 28.54 14.80 -8.77
C LEU A 245 27.68 14.94 -7.50
N PRO A 246 27.81 16.05 -6.73
CA PRO A 246 27.00 16.31 -5.54
C PRO A 246 25.56 16.68 -5.95
N ARG A 247 24.81 15.69 -6.38
CA ARG A 247 23.44 15.84 -6.88
C ARG A 247 22.46 15.08 -5.98
N PRO A 248 21.18 15.50 -5.96
CA PRO A 248 20.14 14.78 -5.23
C PRO A 248 20.03 13.31 -5.67
N VAL A 249 19.71 12.45 -4.71
CA VAL A 249 19.36 11.04 -4.95
C VAL A 249 17.89 10.87 -4.65
N VAL A 250 17.17 10.23 -5.56
CA VAL A 250 15.74 9.95 -5.42
C VAL A 250 15.42 8.50 -5.81
N GLY A 251 14.26 8.01 -5.46
CA GLY A 251 13.79 6.69 -5.89
C GLY A 251 13.49 5.78 -4.72
N THR A 252 14.09 4.60 -4.71
CA THR A 252 13.98 3.67 -3.57
C THR A 252 14.78 4.14 -2.34
N HIS A 253 15.68 5.09 -2.52
CA HIS A 253 16.54 5.68 -1.48
C HIS A 253 16.75 7.17 -1.72
N GLY A 254 17.12 7.89 -0.67
CA GLY A 254 17.28 9.35 -0.71
C GLY A 254 15.96 10.07 -0.49
N LEU A 255 15.41 10.71 -1.52
CA LEU A 255 14.02 11.16 -1.49
C LEU A 255 13.14 10.04 -2.03
N GLU A 256 12.32 9.48 -1.17
CA GLU A 256 11.48 8.33 -1.45
C GLU A 256 10.02 8.75 -1.64
N ALA A 257 9.28 7.95 -2.41
CA ALA A 257 7.84 8.06 -2.54
C ALA A 257 7.17 6.80 -1.98
N GLY A 258 6.18 6.96 -1.13
CA GLY A 258 5.51 5.81 -0.53
C GLY A 258 4.15 6.15 0.07
N GLU A 259 3.50 5.16 0.64
CA GLU A 259 2.16 5.34 1.21
C GLU A 259 2.23 5.90 2.63
N TRP A 260 3.27 5.58 3.37
CA TRP A 260 3.39 5.96 4.78
C TRP A 260 4.83 6.05 5.24
N SER A 261 5.09 6.99 6.13
CA SER A 261 6.35 7.13 6.86
C SER A 261 6.08 7.74 8.24
N GLN A 262 6.92 7.43 9.21
CA GLN A 262 6.84 8.01 10.57
C GLN A 262 6.99 9.53 10.60
N VAL A 263 7.55 10.14 9.57
CA VAL A 263 7.72 11.60 9.48
C VAL A 263 6.46 12.33 9.03
N ILE A 264 5.36 11.62 8.78
CA ILE A 264 4.07 12.22 8.47
C ILE A 264 3.37 12.58 9.77
N GLU A 265 3.27 13.87 10.07
CA GLU A 265 2.69 14.38 11.32
C GLU A 265 1.30 14.99 11.16
N ALA A 266 0.95 15.42 9.94
CA ALA A 266 -0.27 16.14 9.67
C ALA A 266 -1.52 15.24 9.66
N TRP A 267 -2.71 15.87 9.67
CA TRP A 267 -4.02 15.25 9.47
C TRP A 267 -4.39 14.14 10.46
N GLY A 268 -3.82 14.17 11.67
CA GLY A 268 -4.06 13.16 12.69
C GLY A 268 -3.15 11.94 12.61
N ALA A 269 -2.13 11.95 11.76
CA ALA A 269 -1.17 10.84 11.61
C ALA A 269 -0.41 10.56 12.91
N VAL A 270 -0.03 11.59 13.67
CA VAL A 270 0.67 11.43 14.97
C VAL A 270 -0.13 10.57 15.95
N GLN A 271 -1.44 10.80 16.08
CA GLN A 271 -2.27 10.02 17.00
C GLN A 271 -2.36 8.55 16.56
N MET A 272 -2.43 8.29 15.25
CA MET A 272 -2.43 6.93 14.72
C MET A 272 -1.07 6.26 14.97
N GLN A 273 0.03 6.93 14.68
CA GLN A 273 1.38 6.42 14.91
C GLN A 273 1.64 6.11 16.39
N ASN A 274 1.21 7.00 17.29
CA ASN A 274 1.36 6.79 18.73
C ASN A 274 0.58 5.56 19.21
N ARG A 275 -0.66 5.36 18.71
CA ARG A 275 -1.43 4.15 19.04
C ARG A 275 -0.75 2.89 18.49
N PHE A 276 -0.29 2.93 17.24
CA PHE A 276 0.41 1.82 16.62
C PHE A 276 1.72 1.47 17.38
N PHE A 277 2.53 2.49 17.69
CA PHE A 277 3.78 2.32 18.43
C PHE A 277 3.55 1.71 19.82
N LYS A 278 2.48 2.18 20.53
CA LYS A 278 2.12 1.65 21.85
C LYS A 278 1.84 0.14 21.81
N ASP A 279 1.16 -0.33 20.78
CA ASP A 279 0.74 -1.72 20.67
C ASP A 279 1.84 -2.63 20.06
N ASN A 280 2.72 -2.07 19.21
CA ASN A 280 3.69 -2.87 18.43
C ASN A 280 5.16 -2.55 18.74
N GLN A 281 5.47 -1.53 19.58
CA GLN A 281 6.82 -1.10 19.97
C GLN A 281 7.75 -0.75 18.80
N ARG A 282 7.17 -0.41 17.65
CA ARG A 282 7.86 0.05 16.44
C ARG A 282 7.01 1.05 15.65
N PRO A 283 7.62 1.88 14.79
CA PRO A 283 6.87 2.72 13.86
C PRO A 283 6.01 1.91 12.89
N MET A 284 4.93 2.51 12.44
CA MET A 284 4.09 1.95 11.37
C MET A 284 4.82 2.08 10.03
N THR A 285 4.92 0.99 9.30
CA THR A 285 5.51 0.96 7.96
C THR A 285 4.46 1.16 6.86
N ALA A 286 4.89 1.30 5.61
CA ALA A 286 3.98 1.36 4.46
C ALA A 286 3.15 0.07 4.31
N ARG A 287 3.73 -1.10 4.59
CA ARG A 287 3.00 -2.38 4.57
C ARG A 287 1.90 -2.43 5.62
N ASP A 288 2.21 -1.99 6.84
CA ASP A 288 1.20 -1.87 7.91
C ASP A 288 0.08 -0.91 7.51
N TYR A 289 0.42 0.26 6.95
CA TYR A 289 -0.56 1.24 6.51
C TYR A 289 -1.46 0.69 5.40
N ASN A 290 -0.92 -0.04 4.43
CA ASN A 290 -1.69 -0.62 3.34
C ASN A 290 -2.70 -1.67 3.82
N ALA A 291 -2.33 -2.51 4.77
CA ALA A 291 -3.25 -3.45 5.41
C ALA A 291 -4.26 -2.71 6.32
N TRP A 292 -3.80 -1.69 7.04
CA TRP A 292 -4.66 -0.85 7.88
C TRP A 292 -5.75 -0.16 7.05
N ILE A 293 -5.41 0.47 5.91
CA ILE A 293 -6.38 1.18 5.07
C ILE A 293 -7.34 0.22 4.38
N ALA A 294 -6.92 -1.02 4.08
CA ALA A 294 -7.78 -2.07 3.56
C ALA A 294 -8.90 -2.42 4.56
N ILE A 295 -8.55 -2.68 5.81
CA ILE A 295 -9.54 -2.93 6.88
C ILE A 295 -10.41 -1.69 7.14
N ARG A 296 -9.85 -0.49 7.08
CA ARG A 296 -10.64 0.76 7.20
C ARG A 296 -11.66 0.90 6.06
N ALA A 297 -11.29 0.53 4.83
CA ALA A 297 -12.21 0.52 3.71
C ALA A 297 -13.38 -0.45 3.93
N LEU A 298 -13.08 -1.66 4.40
CA LEU A 298 -14.11 -2.64 4.75
C LEU A 298 -15.04 -2.13 5.86
N SER A 299 -14.48 -1.58 6.93
CA SER A 299 -15.27 -1.00 8.03
C SER A 299 -16.19 0.14 7.56
N GLU A 300 -15.71 1.02 6.67
CA GLU A 300 -16.50 2.09 6.11
C GLU A 300 -17.60 1.56 5.19
N ALA A 301 -17.32 0.53 4.35
CA ALA A 301 -18.30 -0.13 3.51
C ALA A 301 -19.38 -0.80 4.35
N MET A 302 -19.01 -1.57 5.39
CA MET A 302 -19.96 -2.18 6.33
C MET A 302 -20.86 -1.14 7.00
N THR A 303 -20.29 -0.02 7.40
CA THR A 303 -21.05 1.07 8.04
C THR A 303 -22.11 1.65 7.10
N LYS A 304 -21.77 1.81 5.82
CA LYS A 304 -22.66 2.36 4.79
C LYS A 304 -23.75 1.37 4.34
N THR A 305 -23.37 0.12 4.11
CA THR A 305 -24.29 -0.92 3.61
C THR A 305 -25.08 -1.62 4.71
N ARG A 306 -24.61 -1.56 5.95
CA ARG A 306 -25.10 -2.38 7.07
C ARG A 306 -25.00 -3.89 6.80
N SER A 307 -24.07 -4.29 5.96
CA SER A 307 -23.84 -5.66 5.51
C SER A 307 -22.45 -6.15 5.86
N THR A 308 -22.32 -7.48 5.92
CA THR A 308 -21.04 -8.21 5.99
C THR A 308 -20.84 -9.10 4.76
N GLN A 309 -21.68 -8.96 3.73
CA GLN A 309 -21.57 -9.75 2.50
C GLN A 309 -20.50 -9.16 1.58
N GLY A 310 -19.51 -9.97 1.19
CA GLY A 310 -18.36 -9.54 0.40
C GLY A 310 -18.75 -8.80 -0.87
N ALA A 311 -19.68 -9.33 -1.66
CA ALA A 311 -20.13 -8.72 -2.91
C ALA A 311 -20.72 -7.31 -2.71
N GLU A 312 -21.54 -7.12 -1.66
CA GLU A 312 -22.13 -5.81 -1.33
C GLU A 312 -21.05 -4.81 -0.89
N LEU A 313 -20.06 -5.29 -0.13
CA LEU A 313 -18.93 -4.46 0.31
C LEU A 313 -18.07 -4.03 -0.89
N LEU A 314 -17.78 -4.94 -1.82
CA LEU A 314 -17.03 -4.63 -3.04
C LEU A 314 -17.76 -3.60 -3.89
N ALA A 315 -19.06 -3.81 -4.15
CA ALA A 315 -19.88 -2.86 -4.89
C ALA A 315 -19.90 -1.48 -4.23
N ALA A 316 -20.03 -1.42 -2.90
CA ALA A 316 -19.99 -0.16 -2.16
C ALA A 316 -18.62 0.53 -2.28
N MET A 317 -17.50 -0.20 -2.17
CA MET A 317 -16.15 0.35 -2.28
C MET A 317 -15.83 0.89 -3.67
N LEU A 318 -16.40 0.31 -4.72
CA LEU A 318 -16.23 0.77 -6.11
C LEU A 318 -17.19 1.89 -6.51
N HIS A 319 -18.22 2.18 -5.68
CA HIS A 319 -19.19 3.24 -5.97
C HIS A 319 -18.53 4.63 -5.95
N PRO A 320 -18.82 5.54 -6.91
CA PRO A 320 -18.21 6.87 -6.99
C PRO A 320 -18.36 7.74 -5.74
N GLY A 321 -19.41 7.53 -4.94
CA GLY A 321 -19.66 8.23 -3.68
C GLY A 321 -18.96 7.62 -2.46
N PHE A 322 -18.12 6.59 -2.64
CA PHE A 322 -17.39 5.97 -1.56
C PHE A 322 -16.09 6.70 -1.24
N TYR A 323 -15.88 7.02 0.03
CA TYR A 323 -14.67 7.69 0.50
C TYR A 323 -14.19 7.10 1.82
N ILE A 324 -12.86 7.08 1.97
CA ILE A 324 -12.16 6.65 3.18
C ILE A 324 -11.31 7.79 3.71
N ALA A 325 -11.30 7.99 5.02
CA ALA A 325 -10.33 8.84 5.70
C ALA A 325 -9.06 8.03 6.00
N GLY A 326 -7.91 8.47 5.48
CA GLY A 326 -6.64 7.76 5.56
C GLY A 326 -5.49 8.60 6.11
N TYR A 327 -5.75 9.66 6.88
CA TYR A 327 -4.73 10.56 7.45
C TYR A 327 -3.77 11.16 6.41
N LYS A 328 -4.28 11.47 5.21
CA LYS A 328 -3.49 12.03 4.09
C LYS A 328 -4.01 13.40 3.60
N GLY A 329 -4.88 14.06 4.37
CA GLY A 329 -5.45 15.37 4.02
C GLY A 329 -6.44 15.34 2.85
N ARG A 330 -6.69 14.20 2.24
CA ARG A 330 -7.60 13.99 1.11
C ARG A 330 -8.51 12.80 1.35
N LYS A 331 -9.69 12.81 0.73
CA LYS A 331 -10.59 11.67 0.68
C LYS A 331 -9.99 10.61 -0.27
N LEU A 332 -9.90 9.37 0.18
CA LEU A 332 -9.40 8.25 -0.61
C LEU A 332 -10.58 7.51 -1.22
N SER A 333 -10.41 6.95 -2.44
CA SER A 333 -11.44 6.16 -3.14
C SER A 333 -10.78 5.12 -4.04
N PHE A 334 -11.53 4.12 -4.48
CA PHE A 334 -11.00 3.14 -5.43
C PHE A 334 -11.28 3.56 -6.87
N ARG A 335 -10.37 3.21 -7.80
CA ARG A 335 -10.60 3.30 -9.24
C ARG A 335 -11.53 2.17 -9.67
N PRO A 336 -12.69 2.44 -10.27
CA PRO A 336 -13.65 1.38 -10.60
C PRO A 336 -13.15 0.43 -11.69
N TRP A 337 -12.16 0.83 -12.50
CA TRP A 337 -11.62 -0.01 -13.57
C TRP A 337 -10.50 -0.95 -13.11
N SER A 338 -9.62 -0.52 -12.23
CA SER A 338 -8.43 -1.30 -11.82
C SER A 338 -8.44 -1.68 -10.34
N GLY A 339 -9.41 -1.21 -9.53
CA GLY A 339 -9.40 -1.44 -8.10
C GLY A 339 -8.29 -0.74 -7.31
N GLN A 340 -7.48 0.10 -7.95
CA GLN A 340 -6.39 0.82 -7.29
C GLN A 340 -6.93 1.92 -6.38
N LEU A 341 -6.46 1.98 -5.15
CA LEU A 341 -6.76 3.06 -4.22
C LEU A 341 -6.15 4.37 -4.72
N ARG A 342 -6.99 5.39 -4.95
CA ARG A 342 -6.60 6.77 -5.17
C ARG A 342 -6.16 7.36 -3.85
N GLN A 343 -4.90 7.71 -3.75
CA GLN A 343 -4.32 8.28 -2.53
C GLN A 343 -3.20 9.26 -2.86
N PRO A 344 -3.02 10.33 -2.07
CA PRO A 344 -1.82 11.13 -2.14
C PRO A 344 -0.59 10.28 -1.86
N VAL A 345 0.49 10.56 -2.56
CA VAL A 345 1.78 9.89 -2.38
C VAL A 345 2.74 10.88 -1.73
N PRO A 346 3.04 10.73 -0.43
CA PRO A 346 4.06 11.53 0.25
C PRO A 346 5.45 11.25 -0.31
N LEU A 347 6.23 12.32 -0.40
CA LEU A 347 7.67 12.31 -0.70
C LEU A 347 8.42 12.65 0.57
N PHE A 348 9.27 11.78 1.00
CA PHE A 348 9.94 11.88 2.31
C PHE A 348 11.36 11.32 2.27
N ASN A 349 12.13 11.65 3.27
CA ASN A 349 13.34 10.95 3.65
C ASN A 349 13.17 10.46 5.10
N GLN A 350 14.21 9.90 5.68
CA GLN A 350 14.17 9.37 7.05
C GLN A 350 13.82 10.43 8.12
N GLN A 351 13.95 11.72 7.83
CA GLN A 351 13.85 12.81 8.80
C GLN A 351 12.68 13.77 8.56
N ALA A 352 12.16 13.86 7.31
CA ALA A 352 11.17 14.86 6.97
C ALA A 352 10.22 14.42 5.85
N LEU A 353 8.96 14.87 5.95
CA LEU A 353 8.04 14.96 4.84
C LEU A 353 8.40 16.17 3.99
N VAL A 354 8.84 15.94 2.75
CA VAL A 354 9.31 17.00 1.84
C VAL A 354 8.15 17.58 1.03
N ALA A 355 7.25 16.74 0.54
CA ALA A 355 6.12 17.14 -0.28
C ALA A 355 5.07 16.01 -0.34
N THR A 356 3.94 16.27 -0.99
CA THR A 356 2.91 15.25 -1.24
C THR A 356 2.36 15.44 -2.65
N ALA A 357 2.42 14.39 -3.47
CA ALA A 357 1.85 14.36 -4.81
C ALA A 357 0.35 13.92 -4.76
N PRO A 358 -0.46 14.34 -5.76
CA PRO A 358 -0.10 15.10 -6.95
C PRO A 358 0.11 16.59 -6.68
N PHE A 359 0.97 17.20 -7.48
CA PHE A 359 1.26 18.64 -7.39
C PHE A 359 0.26 19.46 -8.20
N GLU A 360 0.04 20.70 -7.75
CA GLU A 360 -0.69 21.69 -8.53
C GLU A 360 -0.04 21.88 -9.91
N GLY A 361 -0.84 21.94 -10.97
CA GLY A 361 -0.36 21.93 -12.36
C GLY A 361 -0.26 20.55 -13.01
N PHE A 362 -0.36 19.46 -12.23
CA PHE A 362 -0.40 18.08 -12.76
C PHE A 362 -1.70 17.36 -12.43
N LEU A 363 -2.68 18.05 -11.88
CA LEU A 363 -3.95 17.44 -11.44
C LEU A 363 -4.74 16.91 -12.64
N HIS A 364 -5.27 15.69 -12.49
CA HIS A 364 -6.10 15.12 -13.54
C HIS A 364 -7.51 15.76 -13.54
N PRO A 365 -8.10 16.07 -14.73
CA PRO A 365 -9.37 16.82 -14.82
C PRO A 365 -10.57 16.14 -14.15
N ARG A 366 -10.65 14.80 -14.13
CA ARG A 366 -11.78 14.06 -13.56
C ARG A 366 -11.61 13.78 -12.07
N ASN A 367 -10.42 13.34 -11.68
CA ASN A 367 -10.06 13.09 -10.29
C ASN A 367 -8.57 13.39 -10.12
N GLU A 368 -8.24 14.35 -9.27
CA GLU A 368 -6.87 14.83 -9.10
C GLU A 368 -5.82 13.72 -8.87
N MET A 369 -6.20 12.58 -8.26
CA MET A 369 -5.32 11.45 -7.99
C MET A 369 -5.06 10.56 -9.21
N ASP A 370 -5.84 10.66 -10.28
CA ASP A 370 -5.69 9.80 -11.46
C ASP A 370 -4.51 10.20 -12.35
N THR A 371 -3.82 11.29 -12.01
CA THR A 371 -2.53 11.65 -12.61
C THR A 371 -1.36 10.75 -12.18
N LEU A 372 -1.50 10.04 -11.05
CA LEU A 372 -0.48 9.13 -10.51
C LEU A 372 -0.76 7.69 -10.93
N GLY A 373 0.19 7.06 -11.60
CA GLY A 373 0.05 5.70 -12.12
C GLY A 373 -0.78 5.66 -13.41
N ALA A 374 -1.23 4.47 -13.77
CA ALA A 374 -1.99 4.24 -15.00
C ALA A 374 -3.41 4.82 -14.92
N ASP A 375 -3.76 5.70 -15.86
CA ASP A 375 -5.12 6.22 -16.01
C ASP A 375 -6.04 5.18 -16.69
N ARG A 376 -7.33 5.49 -16.75
CA ARG A 376 -8.34 4.61 -17.38
C ARG A 376 -7.99 4.21 -18.81
N ARG A 377 -7.39 5.11 -19.58
CA ARG A 377 -6.99 4.86 -20.98
C ARG A 377 -5.74 3.99 -21.10
N GLU A 378 -4.92 3.92 -20.07
CA GLU A 378 -3.68 3.15 -20.01
C GLU A 378 -3.90 1.76 -19.40
N SER A 379 -5.10 1.48 -18.88
CA SER A 379 -5.48 0.22 -18.26
C SER A 379 -6.48 -0.55 -19.11
N ARG A 380 -6.25 -1.85 -19.29
CA ARG A 380 -7.20 -2.80 -19.89
C ARG A 380 -8.17 -3.41 -18.88
N CYS A 381 -7.96 -3.12 -17.58
CA CYS A 381 -8.79 -3.67 -16.51
C CYS A 381 -10.23 -3.14 -16.55
N THR A 382 -11.18 -4.03 -16.22
CA THR A 382 -12.61 -3.72 -16.08
C THR A 382 -13.14 -4.48 -14.87
N LEU A 383 -13.09 -3.88 -13.66
CA LEU A 383 -13.59 -4.52 -12.44
C LEU A 383 -15.09 -4.30 -12.23
N ALA A 384 -15.59 -3.09 -12.49
CA ALA A 384 -17.00 -2.82 -12.46
C ALA A 384 -17.53 -2.80 -13.91
N SER A 385 -18.63 -3.49 -14.17
CA SER A 385 -19.41 -3.31 -15.38
C SER A 385 -19.75 -1.82 -15.49
N GLN A 386 -19.43 -1.22 -16.63
CA GLN A 386 -19.89 0.13 -16.95
C GLN A 386 -21.39 0.04 -17.19
N GLU A 387 -22.21 0.43 -16.24
CA GLU A 387 -23.59 0.84 -16.47
C GLU A 387 -23.64 2.31 -16.86
#